data_c04aa160cc71366d6859fbcff67e1677
#
_entry.id   c04aa160cc71366d6859fbcff67e1677
#
_cell.length_a   1.000
_cell.length_b   1.000
_cell.length_c   1.000
_cell.angle_alpha   90.00
_cell.angle_beta   90.00
_cell.angle_gamma   90.00
#
_symmetry.space_group_name_H-M   'P 1'
#
loop_
_entity.id
_entity.type
_entity.pdbx_description
1 polymer ?
#
loop_
_entity_poly.entity_id
_entity_poly.type
_entity_poly.pdbx_seq_one_letter_code
_entity_poly.pdbx_strand_id
1 'polypeptide(L)'
;HCEKPFRRDCINKPPLARFHTDLAGFVHMDVARLVPGARRGFQAVAGTVVSRGDPVLLTAYSHYTEFLSVEQAGGVPFEIPADDHHVITPDAAAARIEEVTRTCGKPPALLFVEEVDYQYGNLHPVREIARVAHQYDVPVLCNGAYTVGIMPVDGAALGVDFLVGSGHKSMAAPAPSGMLATTAEWADRLFRTTAVTGDLTGRTFGVKEVEMMGCTLMGVTSMGMMASFPHVQRRVAEYDAHLARCNRIVDALCRIEGTQVQSEYPRKHPLTRMNTAGSFDLVAKKHKKKGFFLISALRERGITGIIPGSTKVWKFNPYGLNDEQAAYVGEMFIEIAQNEGLPVSGA
;
A
#
# COMPACT_ATOMS: atom_id res chain seq x y z
N HIS A 1 22.99 -3.89 22.85
CA HIS A 1 22.00 -4.34 23.84
C HIS A 1 20.56 -4.19 23.35
N CYS A 2 20.31 -3.53 22.21
CA CYS A 2 19.01 -3.50 21.52
C CYS A 2 18.64 -4.85 20.89
N GLU A 3 19.57 -5.78 20.81
CA GLU A 3 19.34 -7.06 20.14
C GLU A 3 18.41 -8.01 20.92
N LYS A 4 18.52 -8.05 22.25
CA LYS A 4 17.76 -9.01 23.06
C LYS A 4 16.24 -8.91 22.94
N PRO A 5 15.61 -7.72 23.03
CA PRO A 5 14.17 -7.61 22.89
C PRO A 5 13.64 -7.84 21.48
N PHE A 6 14.51 -7.85 20.47
CA PHE A 6 14.16 -7.97 19.04
C PHE A 6 14.61 -9.30 18.42
N ARG A 7 15.14 -10.22 19.20
CA ARG A 7 15.46 -11.57 18.73
C ARG A 7 14.18 -12.35 18.47
N ARG A 8 14.17 -13.21 17.46
CA ARG A 8 13.00 -14.01 17.11
C ARG A 8 12.51 -14.92 18.23
N ASP A 9 13.41 -15.40 19.05
CA ASP A 9 13.07 -16.19 20.24
C ASP A 9 12.40 -15.37 21.36
N CYS A 10 12.31 -14.05 21.18
CA CYS A 10 11.62 -13.13 22.08
C CYS A 10 10.29 -12.58 21.52
N ILE A 11 9.80 -13.08 20.39
CA ILE A 11 8.55 -12.58 19.75
C ILE A 11 7.32 -12.73 20.66
N ASN A 12 7.34 -13.70 21.57
CA ASN A 12 6.27 -13.95 22.53
C ASN A 12 6.49 -13.22 23.87
N LYS A 13 7.42 -12.28 23.94
CA LYS A 13 7.75 -11.51 25.16
C LYS A 13 7.56 -10.01 24.93
N PRO A 14 7.15 -9.25 25.97
CA PRO A 14 7.13 -7.80 25.91
C PRO A 14 8.54 -7.23 25.65
N PRO A 15 8.66 -6.09 24.96
CA PRO A 15 7.57 -5.26 24.42
C PRO A 15 7.00 -5.75 23.08
N LEU A 16 7.68 -6.68 22.40
CA LEU A 16 7.36 -7.08 21.02
C LEU A 16 6.02 -7.80 20.93
N ALA A 17 5.75 -8.76 21.83
CA ALA A 17 4.47 -9.49 21.85
C ALA A 17 3.28 -8.55 22.04
N ARG A 18 3.41 -7.55 22.92
CA ARG A 18 2.38 -6.53 23.10
C ARG A 18 2.17 -5.72 21.83
N PHE A 19 3.24 -5.28 21.19
CA PHE A 19 3.15 -4.50 19.97
C PHE A 19 2.50 -5.28 18.82
N HIS A 20 2.75 -6.58 18.71
CA HIS A 20 2.04 -7.44 17.75
C HIS A 20 0.54 -7.50 18.03
N THR A 21 0.13 -7.57 19.31
CA THR A 21 -1.28 -7.49 19.70
C THR A 21 -1.88 -6.12 19.37
N ASP A 22 -1.16 -5.04 19.67
CA ASP A 22 -1.60 -3.68 19.36
C ASP A 22 -1.77 -3.47 17.84
N LEU A 23 -0.87 -4.02 17.02
CA LEU A 23 -0.98 -4.00 15.56
C LEU A 23 -2.18 -4.80 15.05
N ALA A 24 -2.41 -5.99 15.59
CA ALA A 24 -3.57 -6.81 15.22
C ALA A 24 -4.88 -6.08 15.55
N GLY A 25 -4.98 -5.51 16.75
CA GLY A 25 -6.13 -4.68 17.15
C GLY A 25 -6.31 -3.42 16.30
N PHE A 26 -5.22 -2.80 15.85
CA PHE A 26 -5.27 -1.59 15.03
C PHE A 26 -5.87 -1.80 13.64
N VAL A 27 -5.71 -3.00 13.09
CA VAL A 27 -6.26 -3.39 11.78
C VAL A 27 -7.41 -4.39 11.87
N HIS A 28 -7.90 -4.65 13.08
CA HIS A 28 -9.02 -5.56 13.36
C HIS A 28 -8.81 -6.97 12.78
N MET A 29 -7.59 -7.50 12.94
CA MET A 29 -7.25 -8.88 12.56
C MET A 29 -6.86 -9.68 13.80
N ASP A 30 -6.90 -11.02 13.73
CA ASP A 30 -6.66 -11.87 14.90
C ASP A 30 -5.19 -11.90 15.33
N VAL A 31 -4.27 -11.95 14.36
CA VAL A 31 -2.84 -12.07 14.62
C VAL A 31 -2.05 -11.13 13.70
N ALA A 32 -1.05 -10.45 14.24
CA ALA A 32 -0.11 -9.65 13.44
C ALA A 32 1.35 -9.92 13.81
N ARG A 33 2.24 -9.67 12.86
CA ARG A 33 3.70 -9.72 13.02
C ARG A 33 4.38 -8.57 12.30
N LEU A 34 5.49 -8.11 12.86
CA LEU A 34 6.41 -7.22 12.15
C LEU A 34 7.14 -7.99 11.05
N VAL A 35 7.28 -7.34 9.90
CA VAL A 35 8.07 -7.83 8.75
C VAL A 35 9.00 -6.73 8.23
N PRO A 36 10.13 -7.07 7.61
CA PRO A 36 11.04 -6.10 7.00
C PRO A 36 10.49 -5.61 5.65
N GLY A 37 9.41 -4.82 5.71
CA GLY A 37 8.70 -4.26 4.56
C GLY A 37 7.56 -5.14 4.04
N ALA A 38 6.58 -4.50 3.37
CA ALA A 38 5.41 -5.17 2.82
C ALA A 38 5.79 -6.34 1.89
N ARG A 39 6.84 -6.17 1.08
CA ARG A 39 7.35 -7.23 0.20
C ARG A 39 7.55 -8.56 0.92
N ARG A 40 8.11 -8.53 2.15
CA ARG A 40 8.32 -9.77 2.91
C ARG A 40 7.00 -10.38 3.39
N GLY A 41 6.01 -9.55 3.70
CA GLY A 41 4.66 -10.03 3.99
C GLY A 41 4.06 -10.79 2.81
N PHE A 42 4.15 -10.23 1.60
CA PHE A 42 3.70 -10.90 0.37
C PHE A 42 4.42 -12.24 0.15
N GLN A 43 5.75 -12.28 0.32
CA GLN A 43 6.54 -13.50 0.20
C GLN A 43 6.13 -14.57 1.22
N ALA A 44 5.87 -14.17 2.47
CA ALA A 44 5.47 -15.09 3.53
C ALA A 44 4.11 -15.73 3.22
N VAL A 45 3.14 -14.94 2.75
CA VAL A 45 1.82 -15.44 2.37
C VAL A 45 1.92 -16.33 1.12
N ALA A 46 2.58 -15.86 0.07
CA ALA A 46 2.75 -16.66 -1.15
C ALA A 46 3.46 -17.99 -0.86
N GLY A 47 4.54 -17.98 -0.06
CA GLY A 47 5.27 -19.21 0.34
C GLY A 47 4.44 -20.16 1.22
N THR A 48 3.40 -19.66 1.88
CA THR A 48 2.49 -20.49 2.71
C THR A 48 1.36 -21.11 1.90
N VAL A 49 0.81 -20.33 0.93
CA VAL A 49 -0.46 -20.66 0.27
C VAL A 49 -0.24 -21.27 -1.11
N VAL A 50 0.78 -20.79 -1.85
CA VAL A 50 0.99 -21.12 -3.25
C VAL A 50 1.95 -22.29 -3.38
N SER A 51 1.55 -23.31 -4.15
CA SER A 51 2.40 -24.42 -4.59
C SER A 51 2.91 -24.14 -6.01
N ARG A 52 3.98 -24.85 -6.39
CA ARG A 52 4.55 -24.71 -7.74
C ARG A 52 3.52 -25.04 -8.83
N GLY A 53 3.33 -24.10 -9.75
CA GLY A 53 2.37 -24.22 -10.85
C GLY A 53 0.94 -23.84 -10.48
N ASP A 54 0.68 -23.36 -9.27
CA ASP A 54 -0.64 -22.84 -8.91
C ASP A 54 -0.92 -21.52 -9.62
N PRO A 55 -2.13 -21.33 -10.18
CA PRO A 55 -2.56 -20.03 -10.65
C PRO A 55 -2.78 -19.09 -9.47
N VAL A 56 -2.34 -17.85 -9.62
CA VAL A 56 -2.50 -16.78 -8.61
C VAL A 56 -3.07 -15.54 -9.32
N LEU A 57 -4.10 -14.94 -8.74
CA LEU A 57 -4.68 -13.72 -9.24
C LEU A 57 -4.00 -12.49 -8.62
N LEU A 58 -3.70 -11.52 -9.47
CA LEU A 58 -3.25 -10.18 -9.12
C LEU A 58 -4.13 -9.17 -9.85
N THR A 59 -4.16 -7.93 -9.38
CA THR A 59 -4.88 -6.89 -10.11
C THR A 59 -3.99 -6.26 -11.19
N ALA A 60 -4.58 -5.62 -12.19
CA ALA A 60 -3.85 -4.83 -13.19
C ALA A 60 -3.01 -3.69 -12.57
N TYR A 61 -3.23 -3.37 -11.30
CA TYR A 61 -2.50 -2.35 -10.54
C TYR A 61 -1.60 -2.92 -9.46
N SER A 62 -1.47 -4.24 -9.39
CA SER A 62 -0.60 -4.90 -8.42
C SER A 62 0.84 -4.41 -8.54
N HIS A 63 1.44 -4.18 -7.37
CA HIS A 63 2.81 -3.73 -7.30
C HIS A 63 3.76 -4.86 -7.74
N TYR A 64 4.83 -4.55 -8.47
CA TYR A 64 5.77 -5.55 -8.99
C TYR A 64 6.29 -6.53 -7.93
N THR A 65 6.33 -6.14 -6.65
CA THR A 65 6.78 -7.02 -5.57
C THR A 65 5.82 -8.16 -5.28
N GLU A 66 4.55 -8.04 -5.65
CA GLU A 66 3.56 -9.11 -5.57
C GLU A 66 3.82 -10.14 -6.64
N PHE A 67 4.03 -9.72 -7.90
CA PHE A 67 4.47 -10.61 -8.98
C PHE A 67 5.74 -11.37 -8.61
N LEU A 68 6.75 -10.68 -8.07
CA LEU A 68 7.99 -11.34 -7.61
C LEU A 68 7.76 -12.35 -6.48
N SER A 69 6.76 -12.11 -5.62
CA SER A 69 6.43 -13.05 -4.55
C SER A 69 5.76 -14.30 -5.08
N VAL A 70 4.89 -14.16 -6.08
CA VAL A 70 4.27 -15.29 -6.80
C VAL A 70 5.33 -16.09 -7.54
N GLU A 71 6.23 -15.44 -8.29
CA GLU A 71 7.33 -16.11 -9.00
C GLU A 71 8.23 -16.88 -8.04
N GLN A 72 8.61 -16.31 -6.90
CA GLN A 72 9.43 -16.97 -5.89
C GLN A 72 8.76 -18.20 -5.25
N ALA A 73 7.44 -18.17 -5.10
CA ALA A 73 6.66 -19.33 -4.65
C ALA A 73 6.49 -20.40 -5.77
N GLY A 74 6.84 -20.06 -7.01
CA GLY A 74 6.66 -20.93 -8.17
C GLY A 74 5.24 -20.91 -8.74
N GLY A 75 4.41 -19.94 -8.37
CA GLY A 75 3.07 -19.74 -8.89
C GLY A 75 3.06 -19.11 -10.28
N VAL A 76 1.92 -19.16 -10.94
CA VAL A 76 1.67 -18.59 -12.28
C VAL A 76 0.73 -17.40 -12.13
N PRO A 77 1.18 -16.15 -12.41
CA PRO A 77 0.37 -14.97 -12.23
C PRO A 77 -0.66 -14.77 -13.36
N PHE A 78 -1.86 -14.36 -13.00
CA PHE A 78 -2.94 -13.94 -13.90
C PHE A 78 -3.50 -12.61 -13.42
N GLU A 79 -3.76 -11.66 -14.32
CA GLU A 79 -4.24 -10.33 -13.97
C GLU A 79 -5.75 -10.22 -14.06
N ILE A 80 -6.35 -9.52 -13.09
CA ILE A 80 -7.75 -9.07 -13.11
C ILE A 80 -7.74 -7.66 -13.74
N PRO A 81 -8.50 -7.44 -14.82
CA PRO A 81 -8.56 -6.12 -15.45
C PRO A 81 -9.28 -5.10 -14.58
N ALA A 82 -8.92 -3.83 -14.73
CA ALA A 82 -9.68 -2.71 -14.21
C ALA A 82 -10.74 -2.25 -15.23
N ASP A 83 -11.74 -1.52 -14.75
CA ASP A 83 -12.71 -0.82 -15.58
C ASP A 83 -12.13 0.51 -16.15
N ASP A 84 -12.97 1.23 -16.91
CA ASP A 84 -12.62 2.53 -17.51
C ASP A 84 -12.39 3.64 -16.47
N HIS A 85 -12.83 3.43 -15.23
CA HIS A 85 -12.58 4.32 -14.08
C HIS A 85 -11.34 3.93 -13.28
N HIS A 86 -10.58 2.97 -13.76
CA HIS A 86 -9.39 2.44 -13.07
C HIS A 86 -9.73 1.79 -11.72
N VAL A 87 -10.85 1.09 -11.62
CA VAL A 87 -11.27 0.34 -10.44
C VAL A 87 -11.37 -1.15 -10.78
N ILE A 88 -10.87 -1.99 -9.90
CA ILE A 88 -11.07 -3.44 -9.98
C ILE A 88 -12.47 -3.75 -9.45
N THR A 89 -13.32 -4.36 -10.27
CA THR A 89 -14.70 -4.66 -9.88
C THR A 89 -14.84 -6.10 -9.39
N PRO A 90 -15.84 -6.38 -8.51
CA PRO A 90 -16.16 -7.75 -8.10
C PRO A 90 -16.52 -8.67 -9.27
N ASP A 91 -17.21 -8.14 -10.27
CA ASP A 91 -17.61 -8.89 -11.48
C ASP A 91 -16.38 -9.28 -12.31
N ALA A 92 -15.40 -8.36 -12.46
CA ALA A 92 -14.15 -8.66 -13.14
C ALA A 92 -13.35 -9.75 -12.38
N ALA A 93 -13.35 -9.70 -11.04
CA ALA A 93 -12.73 -10.72 -10.22
C ALA A 93 -13.42 -12.09 -10.39
N ALA A 94 -14.76 -12.15 -10.33
CA ALA A 94 -15.52 -13.37 -10.55
C ALA A 94 -15.24 -13.99 -11.92
N ALA A 95 -15.38 -13.20 -12.99
CA ALA A 95 -15.15 -13.65 -14.36
C ALA A 95 -13.72 -14.19 -14.54
N ARG A 96 -12.74 -13.54 -13.91
CA ARG A 96 -11.34 -13.97 -14.01
C ARG A 96 -11.05 -15.24 -13.21
N ILE A 97 -11.66 -15.41 -12.04
CA ILE A 97 -11.58 -16.67 -11.28
C ILE A 97 -12.12 -17.83 -12.12
N GLU A 98 -13.31 -17.67 -12.71
CA GLU A 98 -13.94 -18.69 -13.55
C GLU A 98 -13.10 -19.04 -14.79
N GLU A 99 -12.58 -18.01 -15.48
CA GLU A 99 -11.73 -18.21 -16.65
C GLU A 99 -10.44 -18.95 -16.31
N VAL A 100 -9.76 -18.57 -15.24
CA VAL A 100 -8.51 -19.22 -14.78
C VAL A 100 -8.80 -20.63 -14.32
N THR A 101 -9.89 -20.86 -13.58
CA THR A 101 -10.31 -22.19 -13.15
C THR A 101 -10.53 -23.12 -14.35
N ARG A 102 -11.23 -22.64 -15.38
CA ARG A 102 -11.48 -23.40 -16.62
C ARG A 102 -10.18 -23.70 -17.36
N THR A 103 -9.26 -22.72 -17.45
CA THR A 103 -8.01 -22.84 -18.21
C THR A 103 -6.99 -23.71 -17.52
N CYS A 104 -6.86 -23.58 -16.19
CA CYS A 104 -5.87 -24.29 -15.39
C CYS A 104 -6.39 -25.60 -14.78
N GLY A 105 -7.70 -25.89 -14.88
CA GLY A 105 -8.34 -27.08 -14.29
C GLY A 105 -8.45 -27.03 -12.76
N LYS A 106 -8.14 -25.90 -12.14
CA LYS A 106 -8.24 -25.67 -10.69
C LYS A 106 -8.40 -24.16 -10.39
N PRO A 107 -9.04 -23.81 -9.27
CA PRO A 107 -9.19 -22.41 -8.87
C PRO A 107 -7.82 -21.79 -8.55
N PRO A 108 -7.73 -20.44 -8.59
CA PRO A 108 -6.56 -19.73 -8.10
C PRO A 108 -6.27 -20.05 -6.64
N ALA A 109 -4.99 -20.25 -6.30
CA ALA A 109 -4.59 -20.55 -4.93
C ALA A 109 -4.63 -19.31 -4.01
N LEU A 110 -4.54 -18.10 -4.59
CA LEU A 110 -4.51 -16.83 -3.86
C LEU A 110 -4.94 -15.71 -4.79
N LEU A 111 -5.63 -14.70 -4.23
CA LEU A 111 -5.93 -13.43 -4.89
C LEU A 111 -5.27 -12.29 -4.12
N PHE A 112 -4.46 -11.48 -4.81
CA PHE A 112 -3.94 -10.22 -4.32
C PHE A 112 -4.84 -9.06 -4.77
N VAL A 113 -5.18 -8.17 -3.86
CA VAL A 113 -5.93 -6.96 -4.15
C VAL A 113 -5.38 -5.78 -3.34
N GLU A 114 -5.20 -4.63 -3.97
CA GLU A 114 -4.88 -3.38 -3.30
C GLU A 114 -6.16 -2.79 -2.71
N GLU A 115 -6.10 -2.30 -1.47
CA GLU A 115 -7.20 -1.46 -0.95
C GLU A 115 -7.18 -0.10 -1.66
N VAL A 116 -5.98 0.46 -1.84
CA VAL A 116 -5.72 1.64 -2.68
C VAL A 116 -4.54 1.37 -3.59
N ASP A 117 -4.73 1.49 -4.89
CA ASP A 117 -3.67 1.27 -5.86
C ASP A 117 -2.62 2.40 -5.87
N TYR A 118 -1.39 2.06 -6.20
CA TYR A 118 -0.28 3.02 -6.21
C TYR A 118 -0.22 3.87 -7.49
N GLN A 119 -0.98 3.55 -8.52
CA GLN A 119 -0.93 4.24 -9.82
C GLN A 119 -1.88 5.44 -9.85
N TYR A 120 -3.13 5.23 -9.45
CA TYR A 120 -4.18 6.24 -9.45
C TYR A 120 -4.55 6.71 -8.04
N GLY A 121 -4.28 5.88 -7.02
CA GLY A 121 -4.72 6.13 -5.66
C GLY A 121 -6.23 5.94 -5.49
N ASN A 122 -6.84 5.08 -6.30
CA ASN A 122 -8.26 4.77 -6.22
C ASN A 122 -8.52 3.71 -5.16
N LEU A 123 -9.66 3.84 -4.49
CA LEU A 123 -10.14 2.85 -3.53
C LEU A 123 -10.86 1.73 -4.29
N HIS A 124 -10.50 0.49 -4.01
CA HIS A 124 -11.14 -0.68 -4.60
C HIS A 124 -12.17 -1.31 -3.64
N PRO A 125 -13.25 -1.93 -4.12
CA PRO A 125 -14.27 -2.58 -3.31
C PRO A 125 -13.78 -3.95 -2.79
N VAL A 126 -12.77 -3.93 -1.91
CA VAL A 126 -12.07 -5.13 -1.41
C VAL A 126 -13.03 -6.10 -0.73
N ARG A 127 -14.00 -5.60 0.07
CA ARG A 127 -15.00 -6.43 0.73
C ARG A 127 -15.80 -7.27 -0.26
N GLU A 128 -16.29 -6.65 -1.30
CA GLU A 128 -17.10 -7.30 -2.33
C GLU A 128 -16.25 -8.29 -3.15
N ILE A 129 -15.00 -7.93 -3.45
CA ILE A 129 -14.04 -8.80 -4.13
C ILE A 129 -13.72 -10.02 -3.27
N ALA A 130 -13.44 -9.81 -1.96
CA ALA A 130 -13.16 -10.92 -1.03
C ALA A 130 -14.37 -11.86 -0.91
N ARG A 131 -15.58 -11.31 -0.78
CA ARG A 131 -16.81 -12.10 -0.74
C ARG A 131 -16.99 -12.97 -2.00
N VAL A 132 -16.66 -12.42 -3.17
CA VAL A 132 -16.70 -13.16 -4.42
C VAL A 132 -15.63 -14.25 -4.45
N ALA A 133 -14.38 -13.93 -4.09
CA ALA A 133 -13.27 -14.89 -4.09
C ALA A 133 -13.55 -16.09 -3.17
N HIS A 134 -14.10 -15.85 -1.99
CA HIS A 134 -14.48 -16.90 -1.04
C HIS A 134 -15.60 -17.82 -1.52
N GLN A 135 -16.44 -17.40 -2.45
CA GLN A 135 -17.43 -18.31 -3.09
C GLN A 135 -16.77 -19.41 -3.93
N TYR A 136 -15.52 -19.21 -4.30
CA TYR A 136 -14.69 -20.14 -5.05
C TYR A 136 -13.55 -20.76 -4.20
N ASP A 137 -13.62 -20.62 -2.88
CA ASP A 137 -12.58 -21.07 -1.92
C ASP A 137 -11.19 -20.44 -2.20
N VAL A 138 -11.15 -19.22 -2.74
CA VAL A 138 -9.91 -18.48 -3.03
C VAL A 138 -9.62 -17.52 -1.88
N PRO A 139 -8.53 -17.72 -1.11
CA PRO A 139 -8.13 -16.80 -0.07
C PRO A 139 -7.64 -15.47 -0.65
N VAL A 140 -7.81 -14.38 0.13
CA VAL A 140 -7.56 -13.00 -0.31
C VAL A 140 -6.49 -12.35 0.54
N LEU A 141 -5.45 -11.82 -0.12
CA LEU A 141 -4.47 -10.93 0.47
C LEU A 141 -4.75 -9.49 0.06
N CYS A 142 -5.01 -8.64 1.06
CA CYS A 142 -5.14 -7.21 0.86
C CYS A 142 -3.78 -6.50 1.01
N ASN A 143 -3.38 -5.78 -0.03
CA ASN A 143 -2.24 -4.88 0.03
C ASN A 143 -2.66 -3.52 0.60
N GLY A 144 -2.44 -3.33 1.89
CA GLY A 144 -2.67 -2.09 2.62
C GLY A 144 -1.45 -1.18 2.71
N ALA A 145 -0.47 -1.29 1.79
CA ALA A 145 0.78 -0.53 1.87
C ALA A 145 0.59 0.99 1.78
N TYR A 146 -0.53 1.45 1.22
CA TYR A 146 -0.91 2.86 1.16
C TYR A 146 -2.06 3.23 2.09
N THR A 147 -2.68 2.27 2.78
CA THR A 147 -3.86 2.52 3.62
C THR A 147 -3.58 2.30 5.11
N VAL A 148 -2.92 1.20 5.49
CA VAL A 148 -2.58 0.92 6.90
C VAL A 148 -1.69 2.02 7.47
N GLY A 149 -2.24 2.81 8.38
CA GLY A 149 -1.57 3.96 9.01
C GLY A 149 -1.81 5.31 8.32
N ILE A 150 -2.60 5.34 7.24
CA ILE A 150 -3.11 6.58 6.61
C ILE A 150 -4.61 6.74 6.88
N MET A 151 -5.39 5.70 6.59
CA MET A 151 -6.83 5.68 6.79
C MET A 151 -7.23 4.56 7.76
N PRO A 152 -8.44 4.59 8.31
CA PRO A 152 -8.96 3.45 9.06
C PRO A 152 -9.04 2.21 8.16
N VAL A 153 -8.47 1.10 8.62
CA VAL A 153 -8.51 -0.20 7.92
C VAL A 153 -9.06 -1.24 8.89
N ASP A 154 -10.10 -1.93 8.49
CA ASP A 154 -10.73 -3.02 9.23
C ASP A 154 -10.67 -4.30 8.41
N GLY A 155 -9.65 -5.12 8.66
CA GLY A 155 -9.42 -6.36 7.91
C GLY A 155 -10.55 -7.37 8.07
N ALA A 156 -11.16 -7.44 9.23
CA ALA A 156 -12.33 -8.31 9.48
C ALA A 156 -13.56 -7.83 8.69
N ALA A 157 -13.82 -6.52 8.68
CA ALA A 157 -14.92 -5.95 7.89
C ALA A 157 -14.68 -6.05 6.38
N LEU A 158 -13.42 -5.99 5.93
CA LEU A 158 -13.05 -6.26 4.54
C LEU A 158 -13.18 -7.73 4.17
N GLY A 159 -13.21 -8.64 5.15
CA GLY A 159 -13.31 -10.07 4.93
C GLY A 159 -12.06 -10.67 4.29
N VAL A 160 -10.89 -10.12 4.53
CA VAL A 160 -9.64 -10.61 3.94
C VAL A 160 -8.94 -11.60 4.86
N ASP A 161 -8.23 -12.57 4.27
CA ASP A 161 -7.48 -13.59 5.02
C ASP A 161 -6.14 -13.07 5.50
N PHE A 162 -5.53 -12.19 4.68
CA PHE A 162 -4.23 -11.59 4.94
C PHE A 162 -4.26 -10.09 4.65
N LEU A 163 -3.61 -9.32 5.50
CA LEU A 163 -3.44 -7.88 5.33
C LEU A 163 -1.97 -7.51 5.52
N VAL A 164 -1.40 -6.81 4.54
CA VAL A 164 0.00 -6.38 4.57
C VAL A 164 0.10 -4.87 4.56
N GLY A 165 0.74 -4.29 5.57
CA GLY A 165 1.01 -2.85 5.69
C GLY A 165 2.50 -2.51 5.51
N SER A 166 2.79 -1.29 5.02
CA SER A 166 4.15 -0.78 4.87
C SER A 166 4.52 0.19 5.99
N GLY A 167 5.49 -0.19 6.83
CA GLY A 167 5.94 0.65 7.94
C GLY A 167 6.67 1.91 7.50
N HIS A 168 7.51 1.82 6.47
CA HIS A 168 8.30 2.95 5.97
C HIS A 168 7.58 3.83 4.92
N LYS A 169 6.31 3.53 4.64
CA LYS A 169 5.41 4.43 3.89
C LYS A 169 4.40 5.04 4.86
N SER A 170 3.33 4.31 5.09
CA SER A 170 2.13 4.77 5.79
C SER A 170 2.28 4.86 7.30
N MET A 171 3.16 4.07 7.91
CA MET A 171 3.34 4.04 9.36
C MET A 171 4.52 4.90 9.87
N ALA A 172 5.09 5.75 9.01
CA ALA A 172 6.14 6.71 9.36
C ALA A 172 7.34 6.13 10.11
N ALA A 173 7.70 4.89 9.80
CA ALA A 173 8.84 4.20 10.41
C ALA A 173 10.06 4.12 9.47
N PRO A 174 11.28 3.89 9.97
CA PRO A 174 12.45 3.66 9.13
C PRO A 174 12.31 2.43 8.22
N ALA A 175 12.91 2.48 7.03
CA ALA A 175 12.97 1.35 6.10
C ALA A 175 14.10 0.35 6.49
N PRO A 176 13.93 -0.93 6.22
CA PRO A 176 12.71 -1.62 5.80
C PRO A 176 11.83 -2.00 7.00
N SER A 177 10.57 -1.63 6.95
CA SER A 177 9.58 -1.98 7.99
C SER A 177 8.21 -2.22 7.40
N GLY A 178 7.43 -3.06 8.03
CA GLY A 178 6.07 -3.40 7.64
C GLY A 178 5.39 -4.31 8.66
N MET A 179 4.14 -4.63 8.38
CA MET A 179 3.36 -5.59 9.14
C MET A 179 2.66 -6.58 8.22
N LEU A 180 2.42 -7.77 8.74
CA LEU A 180 1.58 -8.80 8.17
C LEU A 180 0.57 -9.21 9.23
N ALA A 181 -0.71 -9.13 8.91
CA ALA A 181 -1.79 -9.61 9.76
C ALA A 181 -2.60 -10.68 9.05
N THR A 182 -3.26 -11.55 9.82
CA THR A 182 -4.06 -12.65 9.29
C THR A 182 -5.15 -13.06 10.27
N THR A 183 -6.12 -13.85 9.78
CA THR A 183 -7.14 -14.49 10.60
C THR A 183 -6.56 -15.62 11.45
N ALA A 184 -7.28 -16.03 12.50
CA ALA A 184 -6.88 -17.16 13.34
C ALA A 184 -6.72 -18.47 12.55
N GLU A 185 -7.57 -18.69 11.55
CA GLU A 185 -7.55 -19.87 10.68
C GLU A 185 -6.20 -20.04 9.95
N TRP A 186 -5.63 -18.93 9.48
CA TRP A 186 -4.38 -18.96 8.73
C TRP A 186 -3.13 -18.82 9.61
N ALA A 187 -3.29 -18.36 10.86
CA ALA A 187 -2.17 -18.02 11.73
C ALA A 187 -1.21 -19.18 11.97
N ASP A 188 -1.72 -20.38 12.25
CA ASP A 188 -0.90 -21.56 12.53
C ASP A 188 -0.09 -22.04 11.32
N ARG A 189 -0.63 -21.86 10.11
CA ARG A 189 0.07 -22.17 8.86
C ARG A 189 1.09 -21.10 8.51
N LEU A 190 0.71 -19.83 8.58
CA LEU A 190 1.55 -18.70 8.19
C LEU A 190 2.72 -18.48 9.15
N PHE A 191 2.49 -18.62 10.45
CA PHE A 191 3.51 -18.44 11.50
C PHE A 191 4.06 -19.76 12.05
N ARG A 192 3.90 -20.85 11.29
CA ARG A 192 4.39 -22.16 11.68
C ARG A 192 5.89 -22.13 11.95
N THR A 193 6.32 -22.87 12.95
CA THR A 193 7.72 -23.14 13.21
C THR A 193 8.19 -24.38 12.48
N THR A 194 9.52 -24.52 12.27
CA THR A 194 10.07 -25.71 11.64
C THR A 194 10.01 -26.91 12.57
N ALA A 195 9.63 -28.06 12.01
CA ALA A 195 9.72 -29.38 12.64
C ALA A 195 10.99 -30.16 12.22
N VAL A 196 11.85 -29.53 11.39
CA VAL A 196 13.07 -30.18 10.90
C VAL A 196 14.04 -30.43 12.04
N THR A 197 14.56 -31.65 12.08
CA THR A 197 15.60 -32.07 13.03
C THR A 197 16.89 -32.38 12.27
N GLY A 198 18.00 -31.92 12.79
CA GLY A 198 19.32 -32.23 12.23
C GLY A 198 19.63 -33.74 12.39
N ASP A 199 19.92 -34.40 11.28
CA ASP A 199 20.16 -35.87 11.21
C ASP A 199 21.33 -36.35 12.09
N LEU A 200 22.40 -35.54 12.18
CA LEU A 200 23.58 -35.90 12.98
C LEU A 200 23.48 -35.42 14.44
N THR A 201 22.83 -34.30 14.69
CA THR A 201 22.89 -33.65 16.01
C THR A 201 21.60 -33.78 16.82
N GLY A 202 20.50 -34.19 16.21
CA GLY A 202 19.18 -34.18 16.82
C GLY A 202 18.65 -32.77 17.15
N ARG A 203 19.32 -31.70 16.69
CA ARG A 203 18.92 -30.30 17.00
C ARG A 203 17.62 -29.94 16.33
N THR A 204 16.75 -29.27 17.07
CA THR A 204 15.47 -28.73 16.58
C THR A 204 15.47 -27.21 16.66
N PHE A 205 14.58 -26.57 15.87
CA PHE A 205 14.51 -25.12 15.75
C PHE A 205 13.06 -24.59 15.90
N GLY A 206 12.26 -25.24 16.76
CA GLY A 206 10.84 -24.96 16.96
C GLY A 206 10.46 -23.53 17.36
N VAL A 207 11.46 -22.68 17.70
CA VAL A 207 11.24 -21.25 17.96
C VAL A 207 11.37 -20.36 16.72
N LYS A 208 11.67 -20.95 15.55
CA LYS A 208 11.88 -20.20 14.30
C LYS A 208 10.69 -20.40 13.38
N GLU A 209 9.95 -19.32 13.12
CA GLU A 209 8.88 -19.31 12.13
C GLU A 209 9.48 -19.40 10.72
N VAL A 210 9.02 -20.35 9.92
CA VAL A 210 9.65 -20.73 8.64
C VAL A 210 9.56 -19.61 7.61
N GLU A 211 8.36 -19.05 7.46
CA GLU A 211 8.11 -18.02 6.45
C GLU A 211 8.55 -16.63 6.89
N MET A 212 8.78 -16.44 8.18
CA MET A 212 9.24 -15.17 8.71
C MET A 212 10.75 -15.04 8.61
N MET A 213 11.24 -13.84 8.71
CA MET A 213 12.61 -13.49 8.40
C MET A 213 13.63 -13.81 9.48
N GLY A 214 14.76 -14.35 9.04
CA GLY A 214 16.06 -14.30 9.71
C GLY A 214 16.10 -14.78 11.14
N CYS A 215 17.27 -14.70 11.77
CA CYS A 215 17.45 -15.07 13.18
C CYS A 215 17.09 -13.94 14.15
N THR A 216 17.08 -12.67 13.68
CA THR A 216 16.74 -11.49 14.48
C THR A 216 15.87 -10.53 13.67
N LEU A 217 14.98 -9.80 14.36
CA LEU A 217 14.32 -8.63 13.77
C LEU A 217 15.31 -7.46 13.74
N MET A 218 15.12 -6.56 12.77
CA MET A 218 15.92 -5.34 12.69
C MET A 218 15.49 -4.38 13.81
N GLY A 219 16.34 -4.24 14.85
CA GLY A 219 16.02 -3.50 16.06
C GLY A 219 15.60 -2.05 15.79
N VAL A 220 16.35 -1.33 14.95
CA VAL A 220 16.09 0.09 14.64
C VAL A 220 14.73 0.29 13.99
N THR A 221 14.36 -0.52 13.00
CA THR A 221 13.07 -0.40 12.29
C THR A 221 11.91 -0.82 13.17
N SER A 222 12.09 -1.86 14.01
CA SER A 222 11.07 -2.31 14.97
C SER A 222 10.81 -1.24 16.03
N MET A 223 11.87 -0.65 16.61
CA MET A 223 11.76 0.47 17.55
C MET A 223 11.13 1.70 16.90
N GLY A 224 11.49 2.00 15.65
CA GLY A 224 10.91 3.08 14.88
C GLY A 224 9.40 2.92 14.69
N MET A 225 8.94 1.72 14.34
CA MET A 225 7.51 1.42 14.25
C MET A 225 6.80 1.55 15.60
N MET A 226 7.37 1.03 16.67
CA MET A 226 6.81 1.16 18.02
C MET A 226 6.71 2.63 18.46
N ALA A 227 7.73 3.43 18.17
CA ALA A 227 7.77 4.85 18.52
C ALA A 227 6.81 5.70 17.68
N SER A 228 6.65 5.39 16.40
CA SER A 228 5.73 6.12 15.51
C SER A 228 4.26 5.74 15.73
N PHE A 229 3.98 4.55 16.23
CA PHE A 229 2.63 3.97 16.30
C PHE A 229 1.58 4.84 17.01
N PRO A 230 1.84 5.45 18.19
CA PRO A 230 0.86 6.34 18.82
C PRO A 230 0.55 7.59 17.97
N HIS A 231 1.52 8.07 17.20
CA HIS A 231 1.31 9.18 16.26
C HIS A 231 0.49 8.74 15.04
N VAL A 232 0.75 7.53 14.55
CA VAL A 232 -0.02 6.92 13.45
C VAL A 232 -1.48 6.74 13.84
N GLN A 233 -1.77 6.21 15.04
CA GLN A 233 -3.14 6.06 15.54
C GLN A 233 -3.89 7.39 15.59
N ARG A 234 -3.30 8.46 16.14
CA ARG A 234 -3.90 9.80 16.16
C ARG A 234 -4.16 10.34 14.75
N ARG A 235 -3.21 10.17 13.88
CA ARG A 235 -3.28 10.64 12.50
C ARG A 235 -4.38 9.93 11.70
N VAL A 236 -4.54 8.61 11.89
CA VAL A 236 -5.63 7.85 11.27
C VAL A 236 -7.01 8.32 11.77
N ALA A 237 -7.12 8.69 13.05
CA ALA A 237 -8.34 9.25 13.59
C ALA A 237 -8.72 10.63 12.97
N GLU A 238 -7.76 11.34 12.38
CA GLU A 238 -7.96 12.62 11.67
C GLU A 238 -8.09 12.47 10.15
N TYR A 239 -8.35 11.25 9.66
CA TYR A 239 -8.34 10.94 8.23
C TYR A 239 -9.24 11.86 7.39
N ASP A 240 -10.46 12.12 7.84
CA ASP A 240 -11.41 12.98 7.10
C ASP A 240 -10.87 14.39 6.90
N ALA A 241 -10.17 14.95 7.89
CA ALA A 241 -9.53 16.25 7.78
C ALA A 241 -8.38 16.22 6.75
N HIS A 242 -7.57 15.16 6.74
CA HIS A 242 -6.52 14.99 5.72
C HIS A 242 -7.10 14.84 4.31
N LEU A 243 -8.19 14.12 4.17
CA LEU A 243 -8.88 13.96 2.89
C LEU A 243 -9.49 15.27 2.39
N ALA A 244 -10.10 16.06 3.28
CA ALA A 244 -10.61 17.39 2.95
C ALA A 244 -9.50 18.34 2.45
N ARG A 245 -8.33 18.31 3.08
CA ARG A 245 -7.14 19.10 2.64
C ARG A 245 -6.66 18.64 1.26
N CYS A 246 -6.65 17.34 0.99
CA CYS A 246 -6.33 16.80 -0.32
C CYS A 246 -7.29 17.31 -1.39
N ASN A 247 -8.60 17.19 -1.16
CA ASN A 247 -9.62 17.66 -2.10
C ASN A 247 -9.48 19.16 -2.37
N ARG A 248 -9.20 20.00 -1.36
CA ARG A 248 -8.94 21.44 -1.54
C ARG A 248 -7.78 21.72 -2.50
N ILE A 249 -6.68 20.96 -2.43
CA ILE A 249 -5.56 21.12 -3.37
C ILE A 249 -5.96 20.66 -4.77
N VAL A 250 -6.69 19.55 -4.88
CA VAL A 250 -7.20 19.06 -6.17
C VAL A 250 -8.13 20.08 -6.81
N ASP A 251 -9.06 20.64 -6.04
CA ASP A 251 -9.97 21.70 -6.50
C ASP A 251 -9.21 22.89 -7.07
N ALA A 252 -8.18 23.35 -6.35
CA ALA A 252 -7.33 24.44 -6.83
C ALA A 252 -6.62 24.10 -8.14
N LEU A 253 -6.05 22.91 -8.25
CA LEU A 253 -5.40 22.43 -9.47
C LEU A 253 -6.36 22.30 -10.65
N CYS A 254 -7.58 21.83 -10.41
CA CYS A 254 -8.61 21.68 -11.46
C CYS A 254 -9.14 23.01 -11.99
N ARG A 255 -8.91 24.14 -11.30
CA ARG A 255 -9.21 25.49 -11.81
C ARG A 255 -8.24 25.92 -12.92
N ILE A 256 -7.07 25.31 -13.03
CA ILE A 256 -6.09 25.62 -14.08
C ILE A 256 -6.53 24.89 -15.36
N GLU A 257 -6.86 25.65 -16.40
CA GLU A 257 -7.35 25.09 -17.67
C GLU A 257 -6.35 24.09 -18.26
N GLY A 258 -6.86 22.94 -18.73
CA GLY A 258 -6.04 21.85 -19.25
C GLY A 258 -5.43 20.93 -18.20
N THR A 259 -5.79 21.14 -16.91
CA THR A 259 -5.45 20.22 -15.81
C THR A 259 -6.63 19.28 -15.53
N GLN A 260 -6.34 17.99 -15.35
CA GLN A 260 -7.33 16.95 -15.07
C GLN A 260 -6.86 16.04 -13.94
N VAL A 261 -7.75 15.68 -13.05
CA VAL A 261 -7.54 14.59 -12.13
C VAL A 261 -7.81 13.27 -12.87
N GLN A 262 -6.86 12.33 -12.80
CA GLN A 262 -7.02 10.99 -13.38
C GLN A 262 -7.49 9.95 -12.35
N SER A 263 -7.42 10.28 -11.10
CA SER A 263 -7.94 9.50 -9.98
C SER A 263 -9.45 9.70 -9.84
N GLU A 264 -10.12 8.83 -9.08
CA GLU A 264 -11.52 9.04 -8.66
C GLU A 264 -11.68 10.42 -8.00
N TYR A 265 -12.78 11.12 -8.32
CA TYR A 265 -13.03 12.46 -7.78
C TYR A 265 -14.51 12.62 -7.37
N PRO A 266 -14.84 13.22 -6.20
CA PRO A 266 -13.90 13.68 -5.16
C PRO A 266 -13.04 12.54 -4.62
N ARG A 267 -11.83 12.90 -4.15
CA ARG A 267 -10.86 11.92 -3.65
C ARG A 267 -11.38 11.19 -2.43
N LYS A 268 -11.14 9.88 -2.40
CA LYS A 268 -11.34 9.02 -1.22
C LYS A 268 -10.02 8.60 -0.57
N HIS A 269 -8.88 8.96 -1.18
CA HIS A 269 -7.55 8.75 -0.63
C HIS A 269 -6.61 9.89 -1.03
N PRO A 270 -5.66 10.33 -0.17
CA PRO A 270 -4.79 11.47 -0.47
C PRO A 270 -3.83 11.28 -1.65
N LEU A 271 -3.48 10.02 -2.00
CA LEU A 271 -2.65 9.77 -3.19
C LEU A 271 -3.45 10.09 -4.45
N THR A 272 -3.00 11.08 -5.21
CA THR A 272 -3.72 11.61 -6.37
C THR A 272 -2.83 11.66 -7.60
N ARG A 273 -3.37 11.23 -8.74
CA ARG A 273 -2.72 11.31 -10.06
C ARG A 273 -3.34 12.44 -10.87
N MET A 274 -2.50 13.35 -11.33
CA MET A 274 -2.89 14.50 -12.14
C MET A 274 -2.34 14.36 -13.57
N ASN A 275 -3.13 14.80 -14.55
CA ASN A 275 -2.71 15.01 -15.91
C ASN A 275 -2.68 16.53 -16.17
N THR A 276 -1.51 17.06 -16.45
CA THR A 276 -1.24 18.48 -16.74
C THR A 276 -0.65 18.67 -18.13
N ALA A 277 -0.93 17.72 -19.04
CA ALA A 277 -0.49 17.76 -20.42
C ALA A 277 -1.02 18.99 -21.19
N GLY A 278 -2.23 19.44 -20.83
CA GLY A 278 -2.90 20.63 -21.38
C GLY A 278 -2.54 21.95 -20.67
N SER A 279 -1.75 21.90 -19.59
CA SER A 279 -1.36 23.08 -18.80
C SER A 279 0.15 23.16 -18.61
N PHE A 280 0.68 22.73 -17.46
CA PHE A 280 2.12 22.86 -17.14
C PHE A 280 3.06 22.18 -18.15
N ASP A 281 2.64 21.12 -18.85
CA ASP A 281 3.46 20.48 -19.87
C ASP A 281 3.57 21.35 -21.13
N LEU A 282 2.56 22.13 -21.46
CA LEU A 282 2.63 23.12 -22.56
C LEU A 282 3.63 24.22 -22.25
N VAL A 283 3.66 24.69 -21.00
CA VAL A 283 4.67 25.64 -20.52
C VAL A 283 6.06 25.01 -20.60
N ALA A 284 6.22 23.78 -20.08
CA ALA A 284 7.50 23.07 -20.07
C ALA A 284 8.14 22.95 -21.46
N LYS A 285 7.33 22.74 -22.50
CA LYS A 285 7.82 22.61 -23.88
C LYS A 285 8.49 23.90 -24.39
N LYS A 286 8.08 25.06 -23.91
CA LYS A 286 8.56 26.40 -24.35
C LYS A 286 9.53 27.03 -23.36
N HIS A 287 9.47 26.64 -22.07
CA HIS A 287 10.25 27.26 -21.01
C HIS A 287 11.73 26.87 -21.07
N LYS A 288 12.66 27.80 -20.79
CA LYS A 288 14.12 27.56 -20.79
C LYS A 288 14.58 26.42 -19.88
N LYS A 289 13.92 26.24 -18.75
CA LYS A 289 14.17 25.12 -17.80
C LYS A 289 13.44 23.84 -18.20
N LYS A 290 12.67 23.82 -19.30
CA LYS A 290 11.85 22.70 -19.77
C LYS A 290 11.03 22.09 -18.60
N GLY A 291 10.99 20.77 -18.49
CA GLY A 291 10.26 20.07 -17.41
C GLY A 291 10.72 20.41 -15.98
N PHE A 292 11.86 21.05 -15.80
CA PHE A 292 12.32 21.46 -14.47
C PHE A 292 11.77 22.81 -14.01
N PHE A 293 10.98 23.52 -14.82
CA PHE A 293 10.45 24.83 -14.44
C PHE A 293 9.52 24.73 -13.24
N LEU A 294 8.57 23.78 -13.25
CA LEU A 294 7.57 23.64 -12.23
C LEU A 294 8.18 23.34 -10.83
N ILE A 295 9.10 22.37 -10.78
CA ILE A 295 9.79 22.07 -9.52
C ILE A 295 10.65 23.24 -9.05
N SER A 296 11.27 24.01 -9.96
CA SER A 296 12.04 25.21 -9.59
C SER A 296 11.13 26.27 -9.00
N ALA A 297 10.00 26.56 -9.65
CA ALA A 297 9.03 27.56 -9.19
C ALA A 297 8.41 27.19 -7.83
N LEU A 298 8.14 25.90 -7.61
CA LEU A 298 7.63 25.40 -6.33
C LEU A 298 8.70 25.47 -5.23
N ARG A 299 9.95 25.14 -5.52
CA ARG A 299 11.06 25.24 -4.55
C ARG A 299 11.35 26.67 -4.13
N GLU A 300 11.26 27.63 -5.04
CA GLU A 300 11.37 29.07 -4.74
C GLU A 300 10.28 29.53 -3.75
N ARG A 301 9.17 28.77 -3.64
CA ARG A 301 8.06 28.97 -2.68
C ARG A 301 8.10 28.02 -1.49
N GLY A 302 9.22 27.33 -1.27
CA GLY A 302 9.39 26.40 -0.16
C GLY A 302 8.64 25.06 -0.30
N ILE A 303 8.04 24.78 -1.47
CA ILE A 303 7.32 23.53 -1.72
C ILE A 303 8.28 22.51 -2.34
N THR A 304 8.40 21.35 -1.68
CA THR A 304 9.28 20.24 -2.10
C THR A 304 8.47 18.95 -2.29
N GLY A 305 9.10 17.89 -2.81
CA GLY A 305 8.49 16.57 -2.92
C GLY A 305 7.96 16.22 -4.31
N ILE A 306 7.91 17.17 -5.24
CA ILE A 306 7.56 16.87 -6.65
C ILE A 306 8.77 16.28 -7.38
N ILE A 307 8.53 15.24 -8.18
CA ILE A 307 9.57 14.58 -8.95
C ILE A 307 10.10 15.52 -10.05
N PRO A 308 11.41 15.77 -10.13
CA PRO A 308 12.00 16.61 -11.18
C PRO A 308 11.62 16.16 -12.59
N GLY A 309 11.24 17.11 -13.45
CA GLY A 309 10.88 16.85 -14.83
C GLY A 309 9.45 16.36 -15.06
N SER A 310 8.68 16.09 -14.01
CA SER A 310 7.29 15.65 -14.11
C SER A 310 6.35 16.83 -14.34
N THR A 311 5.94 17.06 -15.58
CA THR A 311 5.01 18.15 -15.95
C THR A 311 3.80 17.66 -16.75
N LYS A 312 3.82 16.42 -17.24
CA LYS A 312 2.73 15.84 -18.04
C LYS A 312 1.75 15.03 -17.20
N VAL A 313 2.26 14.02 -16.52
CA VAL A 313 1.51 13.18 -15.58
C VAL A 313 2.36 13.00 -14.35
N TRP A 314 1.78 13.28 -13.20
CA TRP A 314 2.48 13.18 -11.92
C TRP A 314 1.52 12.81 -10.80
N LYS A 315 2.09 12.36 -9.69
CA LYS A 315 1.33 12.02 -8.48
C LYS A 315 1.80 12.89 -7.34
N PHE A 316 0.86 13.20 -6.44
CA PHE A 316 1.18 13.82 -5.17
C PHE A 316 0.39 13.15 -4.03
N ASN A 317 0.90 13.34 -2.84
CA ASN A 317 0.22 12.94 -1.61
C ASN A 317 0.46 14.03 -0.57
N PRO A 318 -0.56 14.87 -0.28
CA PRO A 318 -0.43 15.98 0.67
C PRO A 318 -0.64 15.54 2.13
N TYR A 319 -0.59 14.26 2.38
CA TYR A 319 -0.80 13.68 3.68
C TYR A 319 0.18 14.23 4.72
N GLY A 320 -0.35 14.74 5.84
CA GLY A 320 0.43 15.36 6.89
C GLY A 320 0.53 16.88 6.81
N LEU A 321 0.03 17.54 5.75
CA LEU A 321 -0.12 18.98 5.72
C LEU A 321 -1.26 19.42 6.67
N ASN A 322 -1.09 20.59 7.30
CA ASN A 322 -2.18 21.27 8.01
C ASN A 322 -3.03 22.11 7.04
N ASP A 323 -4.10 22.74 7.54
CA ASP A 323 -5.04 23.50 6.70
C ASP A 323 -4.40 24.70 5.99
N GLU A 324 -3.54 25.44 6.70
CA GLU A 324 -2.80 26.59 6.16
C GLU A 324 -1.81 26.15 5.06
N GLN A 325 -1.06 25.08 5.31
CA GLN A 325 -0.13 24.51 4.32
C GLN A 325 -0.86 24.00 3.09
N ALA A 326 -2.01 23.33 3.24
CA ALA A 326 -2.79 22.82 2.12
C ALA A 326 -3.36 23.97 1.27
N ALA A 327 -3.89 25.03 1.90
CA ALA A 327 -4.33 26.23 1.20
C ALA A 327 -3.17 26.88 0.42
N TYR A 328 -2.05 27.10 1.10
CA TYR A 328 -0.83 27.68 0.50
C TYR A 328 -0.35 26.89 -0.73
N VAL A 329 -0.31 25.57 -0.65
CA VAL A 329 0.10 24.73 -1.80
C VAL A 329 -0.84 24.96 -2.99
N GLY A 330 -2.15 24.94 -2.78
CA GLY A 330 -3.13 25.23 -3.83
C GLY A 330 -2.97 26.60 -4.46
N GLU A 331 -2.80 27.63 -3.64
CA GLU A 331 -2.58 29.02 -4.08
C GLU A 331 -1.30 29.16 -4.91
N MET A 332 -0.21 28.53 -4.49
CA MET A 332 1.06 28.61 -5.21
C MET A 332 1.02 27.92 -6.58
N PHE A 333 0.27 26.85 -6.74
CA PHE A 333 0.05 26.26 -8.07
C PHE A 333 -0.73 27.21 -8.99
N ILE A 334 -1.75 27.89 -8.45
CA ILE A 334 -2.52 28.89 -9.19
C ILE A 334 -1.63 30.08 -9.59
N GLU A 335 -0.86 30.61 -8.64
CA GLU A 335 0.07 31.72 -8.90
C GLU A 335 1.10 31.37 -9.98
N ILE A 336 1.70 30.17 -9.91
CA ILE A 336 2.63 29.70 -10.94
C ILE A 336 1.93 29.61 -12.31
N ALA A 337 0.70 29.09 -12.36
CA ALA A 337 -0.06 28.99 -13.59
C ALA A 337 -0.32 30.37 -14.21
N GLN A 338 -0.75 31.34 -13.40
CA GLN A 338 -0.99 32.72 -13.84
C GLN A 338 0.29 33.41 -14.33
N ASN A 339 1.40 33.25 -13.61
CA ASN A 339 2.70 33.81 -14.00
C ASN A 339 3.23 33.25 -15.32
N GLU A 340 2.86 32.02 -15.66
CA GLU A 340 3.21 31.35 -16.92
C GLU A 340 2.14 31.56 -18.02
N GLY A 341 1.12 32.39 -17.78
CA GLY A 341 0.08 32.73 -18.75
C GLY A 341 -0.97 31.63 -18.97
N LEU A 342 -1.11 30.68 -18.04
CA LEU A 342 -2.17 29.68 -18.11
C LEU A 342 -3.48 30.26 -17.60
N PRO A 343 -4.62 30.02 -18.30
CA PRO A 343 -5.93 30.46 -17.82
C PRO A 343 -6.33 29.74 -16.54
N VAL A 344 -6.94 30.49 -15.60
CA VAL A 344 -7.43 29.96 -14.33
C VAL A 344 -8.90 30.39 -14.14
N SER A 345 -9.79 29.42 -13.98
CA SER A 345 -11.23 29.69 -13.77
C SER A 345 -11.49 30.22 -12.36
N GLY A 346 -12.43 31.19 -12.22
CA GLY A 346 -12.82 31.78 -10.94
C GLY A 346 -11.74 32.67 -10.33
N ALA A 347 -10.86 33.25 -11.14
CA ALA A 347 -9.93 34.31 -10.74
C ALA A 347 -10.57 35.67 -10.95
#